data_7c4aaad02602a74bd55fab1027e8dde7
#
_entry.id   7c4aaad02602a74bd55fab1027e8dde7
#
_cell.length_a   1.000
_cell.length_b   1.000
_cell.length_c   1.000
_cell.angle_alpha   90.00
_cell.angle_beta   90.00
_cell.angle_gamma   90.00
#
_symmetry.space_group_name_H-M   'P 1'
#
loop_
_entity.id
_entity.type
_entity.pdbx_description
1 polymer ?
#
loop_
_entity_poly.entity_id
_entity_poly.type
_entity_poly.pdbx_seq_one_letter_code
_entity_poly.pdbx_strand_id
1 'polypeptide(L)'
;VTAIPTATILATCVRPANEPEHKASEYLKPKVNAYGEVKQIQIDRGYLAAHWTTELYEAGKEVVAKPWTPPSKSALSKNAFQIDLVEGSVMCPAGKVAMIKSGKVTQARFKSTECNACPKKADCTTSDKGRKIKIHEQEAMLQKLQKHVSTSQGRADARERVKVEHSLASICNRKGPRARYRGLRLNEYDLNRTAAITNLHIAMSLAA
;
A
#
# COMPACT_ATOMS: atom_id res chain seq x y z
N VAL A 1 4.97 -4.68 -30.54
CA VAL A 1 5.57 -4.69 -29.19
C VAL A 1 5.19 -6.01 -28.56
N THR A 2 6.16 -6.89 -28.38
CA THR A 2 5.95 -8.21 -27.76
C THR A 2 5.58 -7.99 -26.28
N ALA A 3 4.48 -8.55 -25.82
CA ALA A 3 4.08 -8.44 -24.42
C ALA A 3 5.16 -9.06 -23.51
N ILE A 4 5.52 -8.35 -22.44
CA ILE A 4 6.45 -8.88 -21.43
C ILE A 4 5.72 -10.01 -20.69
N PRO A 5 6.31 -11.21 -20.56
CA PRO A 5 5.68 -12.32 -19.86
C PRO A 5 5.31 -11.96 -18.42
N THR A 6 4.17 -12.44 -17.95
CA THR A 6 3.71 -12.25 -16.58
C THR A 6 4.76 -12.78 -15.59
N ALA A 7 5.00 -12.03 -14.52
CA ALA A 7 6.00 -12.33 -13.47
C ALA A 7 7.48 -12.14 -13.86
N THR A 8 7.79 -11.52 -15.01
CA THR A 8 9.17 -11.13 -15.36
C THR A 8 9.65 -10.02 -14.41
N ILE A 9 10.88 -10.17 -13.93
CA ILE A 9 11.53 -9.18 -13.05
C ILE A 9 12.17 -8.10 -13.92
N LEU A 10 11.57 -6.91 -13.97
CA LEU A 10 12.02 -5.80 -14.80
C LEU A 10 13.14 -4.99 -14.15
N ALA A 11 13.11 -4.85 -12.84
CA ALA A 11 14.07 -4.06 -12.10
C ALA A 11 14.30 -4.59 -10.69
N THR A 12 15.50 -4.38 -10.20
CA THR A 12 15.86 -4.64 -8.81
C THR A 12 16.64 -3.47 -8.24
N CYS A 13 16.65 -3.34 -6.91
CA CYS A 13 17.55 -2.45 -6.20
C CYS A 13 17.89 -3.03 -4.82
N VAL A 14 19.08 -2.71 -4.33
CA VAL A 14 19.53 -3.04 -2.98
C VAL A 14 19.72 -1.74 -2.21
N ARG A 15 19.09 -1.65 -1.05
CA ARG A 15 19.14 -0.46 -0.20
C ARG A 15 19.63 -0.82 1.20
N PRO A 16 20.17 0.15 1.96
CA PRO A 16 20.50 -0.03 3.36
C PRO A 16 19.28 -0.46 4.17
N ALA A 17 19.44 -1.41 5.08
CA ALA A 17 18.36 -1.95 5.89
C ALA A 17 17.69 -0.95 6.85
N ASN A 18 18.34 0.20 7.10
CA ASN A 18 17.80 1.29 7.90
C ASN A 18 16.98 2.31 7.08
N GLU A 19 16.91 2.17 5.76
CA GLU A 19 16.02 2.98 4.94
C GLU A 19 14.61 2.40 4.90
N PRO A 20 13.58 3.25 4.94
CA PRO A 20 12.20 2.79 4.74
C PRO A 20 12.02 2.13 3.37
N GLU A 21 11.36 0.98 3.33
CA GLU A 21 11.20 0.16 2.13
C GLU A 21 10.59 0.92 0.95
N HIS A 22 9.62 1.80 1.19
CA HIS A 22 8.96 2.58 0.15
C HIS A 22 9.90 3.50 -0.64
N LYS A 23 11.05 3.90 -0.06
CA LYS A 23 12.06 4.69 -0.78
C LYS A 23 12.71 3.91 -1.93
N ALA A 24 12.69 2.58 -1.89
CA ALA A 24 13.19 1.77 -2.99
C ALA A 24 12.44 2.06 -4.31
N SER A 25 11.18 2.51 -4.24
CA SER A 25 10.37 2.87 -5.41
C SER A 25 11.01 3.97 -6.26
N GLU A 26 11.72 4.92 -5.66
CA GLU A 26 12.39 6.02 -6.36
C GLU A 26 13.53 5.53 -7.25
N TYR A 27 14.21 4.45 -6.82
CA TYR A 27 15.29 3.80 -7.58
C TYR A 27 14.74 2.84 -8.63
N LEU A 28 13.58 2.26 -8.40
CA LEU A 28 12.91 1.35 -9.33
C LEU A 28 12.17 2.10 -10.44
N LYS A 29 11.57 3.25 -10.15
CA LYS A 29 10.78 4.05 -11.09
C LYS A 29 11.47 4.30 -12.43
N PRO A 30 12.70 4.86 -12.53
CA PRO A 30 13.35 5.09 -13.82
C PRO A 30 13.66 3.78 -14.55
N LYS A 31 14.01 2.71 -13.84
CA LYS A 31 14.31 1.40 -14.40
C LYS A 31 13.06 0.76 -15.02
N VAL A 32 11.91 0.86 -14.35
CA VAL A 32 10.63 0.32 -14.83
C VAL A 32 10.10 1.15 -15.99
N ASN A 33 10.14 2.47 -15.89
CA ASN A 33 9.66 3.37 -16.95
C ASN A 33 10.45 3.24 -18.26
N ALA A 34 11.68 2.72 -18.23
CA ALA A 34 12.45 2.41 -19.44
C ALA A 34 11.80 1.32 -20.31
N TYR A 35 10.89 0.51 -19.75
CA TYR A 35 10.14 -0.52 -20.49
C TYR A 35 8.80 -0.02 -21.03
N GLY A 36 8.34 1.14 -20.60
CA GLY A 36 7.09 1.74 -21.04
C GLY A 36 6.30 2.38 -19.92
N GLU A 37 5.12 2.88 -20.26
CA GLU A 37 4.23 3.54 -19.31
C GLU A 37 3.54 2.53 -18.40
N VAL A 38 3.55 2.80 -17.08
CA VAL A 38 2.83 2.02 -16.09
C VAL A 38 1.35 2.36 -16.16
N LYS A 39 0.51 1.39 -16.49
CA LYS A 39 -0.95 1.53 -16.52
C LYS A 39 -1.59 1.13 -15.19
N GLN A 40 -1.08 0.08 -14.59
CA GLN A 40 -1.52 -0.45 -13.30
C GLN A 40 -0.29 -0.81 -12.46
N ILE A 41 -0.36 -0.57 -11.16
CA ILE A 41 0.66 -1.02 -10.21
C ILE A 41 0.01 -1.81 -9.07
N GLN A 42 0.55 -3.00 -8.82
CA GLN A 42 0.19 -3.81 -7.65
C GLN A 42 1.33 -3.73 -6.64
N ILE A 43 1.04 -3.24 -5.45
CA ILE A 43 2.06 -2.97 -4.44
C ILE A 43 1.72 -3.62 -3.11
N ASP A 44 2.75 -3.85 -2.32
CA ASP A 44 2.55 -4.17 -0.92
C ASP A 44 2.18 -2.91 -0.12
N ARG A 45 1.57 -3.13 1.01
CA ARG A 45 1.07 -2.10 1.94
C ARG A 45 2.13 -1.07 2.32
N GLY A 46 3.39 -1.50 2.45
CA GLY A 46 4.52 -0.62 2.74
C GLY A 46 4.75 0.47 1.70
N TYR A 47 4.43 0.19 0.43
CA TYR A 47 4.62 1.13 -0.69
C TYR A 47 3.48 2.13 -0.87
N LEU A 48 2.40 2.05 -0.08
CA LEU A 48 1.34 3.07 -0.10
C LEU A 48 1.85 4.47 0.31
N ALA A 49 2.95 4.54 1.07
CA ALA A 49 3.60 5.79 1.43
C ALA A 49 4.63 6.29 0.39
N ALA A 50 4.83 5.56 -0.71
CA ALA A 50 5.78 5.93 -1.73
C ALA A 50 5.27 7.11 -2.57
N HIS A 51 6.13 8.07 -2.84
CA HIS A 51 5.81 9.22 -3.70
C HIS A 51 5.36 8.77 -5.10
N TRP A 52 6.04 7.79 -5.69
CA TRP A 52 5.66 7.23 -6.99
C TRP A 52 4.24 6.64 -7.00
N THR A 53 3.79 6.02 -5.91
CA THR A 53 2.40 5.52 -5.80
C THR A 53 1.39 6.66 -5.86
N THR A 54 1.69 7.77 -5.16
CA THR A 54 0.86 8.98 -5.19
C THR A 54 0.81 9.59 -6.59
N GLU A 55 1.96 9.76 -7.25
CA GLU A 55 2.04 10.26 -8.63
C GLU A 55 1.22 9.42 -9.61
N LEU A 56 1.32 8.09 -9.53
CA LEU A 56 0.55 7.20 -10.40
C LEU A 56 -0.95 7.34 -10.14
N TYR A 57 -1.36 7.43 -8.88
CA TYR A 57 -2.76 7.63 -8.51
C TYR A 57 -3.31 8.97 -9.03
N GLU A 58 -2.56 10.06 -8.86
CA GLU A 58 -2.92 11.40 -9.33
C GLU A 58 -2.96 11.49 -10.86
N ALA A 59 -2.08 10.73 -11.54
CA ALA A 59 -2.11 10.56 -12.99
C ALA A 59 -3.24 9.64 -13.50
N GLY A 60 -4.16 9.21 -12.61
CA GLY A 60 -5.31 8.37 -12.97
C GLY A 60 -4.95 6.92 -13.26
N LYS A 61 -3.73 6.48 -12.92
CA LYS A 61 -3.32 5.08 -13.09
C LYS A 61 -3.96 4.20 -12.01
N GLU A 62 -4.13 2.94 -12.33
CA GLU A 62 -4.72 1.99 -11.40
C GLU A 62 -3.69 1.56 -10.34
N VAL A 63 -4.02 1.80 -9.08
CA VAL A 63 -3.24 1.33 -7.92
C VAL A 63 -4.01 0.22 -7.24
N VAL A 64 -3.39 -0.95 -7.11
CA VAL A 64 -3.94 -2.12 -6.43
C VAL A 64 -3.07 -2.43 -5.21
N ALA A 65 -3.66 -2.32 -4.04
CA ALA A 65 -2.97 -2.61 -2.78
C ALA A 65 -3.98 -3.01 -1.70
N LYS A 66 -3.51 -3.76 -0.73
CA LYS A 66 -4.28 -3.97 0.50
C LYS A 66 -4.15 -2.72 1.37
N PRO A 67 -5.24 -1.98 1.67
CA PRO A 67 -5.17 -0.76 2.45
C PRO A 67 -4.66 -1.04 3.87
N TRP A 68 -4.11 -0.01 4.53
CA TRP A 68 -3.75 -0.12 5.93
C TRP A 68 -4.98 -0.40 6.78
N THR A 69 -4.86 -1.37 7.66
CA THR A 69 -5.85 -1.57 8.71
C THR A 69 -5.48 -0.63 9.85
N PRO A 70 -6.33 0.36 10.18
CA PRO A 70 -6.03 1.26 11.28
C PRO A 70 -5.86 0.47 12.57
N PRO A 71 -4.79 0.68 13.34
CA PRO A 71 -4.67 0.08 14.66
C PRO A 71 -5.82 0.61 15.51
N SER A 72 -6.62 -0.29 16.04
CA SER A 72 -7.72 0.07 16.95
C SER A 72 -7.61 -0.73 18.23
N LYS A 73 -7.56 -0.02 19.36
CA LYS A 73 -7.73 -0.61 20.70
C LYS A 73 -9.21 -0.74 21.07
N SER A 74 -10.10 -0.19 20.25
CA SER A 74 -11.56 -0.21 20.43
C SER A 74 -12.21 -1.08 19.38
N ALA A 75 -13.39 -1.66 19.68
CA ALA A 75 -14.15 -2.47 18.73
C ALA A 75 -14.55 -1.69 17.46
N LEU A 76 -14.80 -0.37 17.57
CA LEU A 76 -15.09 0.50 16.46
C LEU A 76 -13.81 1.11 15.90
N SER A 77 -13.29 0.52 14.83
CA SER A 77 -12.15 1.06 14.07
C SER A 77 -12.53 2.30 13.24
N LYS A 78 -11.55 2.96 12.62
CA LYS A 78 -11.78 4.09 11.70
C LYS A 78 -12.75 3.74 10.56
N ASN A 79 -12.73 2.49 10.10
CA ASN A 79 -13.58 2.04 8.99
C ASN A 79 -15.09 2.01 9.34
N ALA A 80 -15.45 2.08 10.63
CA ALA A 80 -16.83 2.21 11.06
C ALA A 80 -17.38 3.64 10.92
N PHE A 81 -16.53 4.62 10.60
CA PHE A 81 -16.88 6.03 10.40
C PHE A 81 -17.00 6.32 8.92
N GLN A 82 -18.02 7.11 8.54
CA GLN A 82 -18.18 7.59 7.17
C GLN A 82 -17.42 8.91 7.04
N ILE A 83 -16.41 8.93 6.19
CA ILE A 83 -15.58 10.12 5.94
C ILE A 83 -15.97 10.68 4.58
N ASP A 84 -16.53 11.87 4.60
CA ASP A 84 -16.84 12.65 3.40
C ASP A 84 -15.75 13.72 3.20
N LEU A 85 -14.95 13.54 2.15
CA LEU A 85 -13.85 14.46 1.84
C LEU A 85 -14.33 15.68 1.06
N VAL A 86 -15.50 15.61 0.40
CA VAL A 86 -16.08 16.71 -0.36
C VAL A 86 -16.69 17.72 0.63
N GLU A 87 -17.53 17.24 1.54
CA GLU A 87 -18.16 18.04 2.59
C GLU A 87 -17.19 18.35 3.75
N GLY A 88 -16.01 17.73 3.76
CA GLY A 88 -15.03 17.91 4.84
C GLY A 88 -15.55 17.44 6.20
N SER A 89 -16.32 16.37 6.25
CA SER A 89 -17.00 15.90 7.45
C SER A 89 -16.77 14.41 7.72
N VAL A 90 -16.98 14.01 8.97
CA VAL A 90 -16.94 12.60 9.43
C VAL A 90 -18.19 12.31 10.25
N MET A 91 -18.94 11.29 9.86
CA MET A 91 -20.09 10.79 10.61
C MET A 91 -19.72 9.52 11.38
N CYS A 92 -20.04 9.48 12.67
CA CYS A 92 -19.81 8.33 13.52
C CYS A 92 -20.94 7.29 13.43
N PRO A 93 -20.72 6.03 13.90
CA PRO A 93 -21.76 4.99 13.90
C PRO A 93 -23.01 5.27 14.73
N ALA A 94 -23.01 6.35 15.52
CA ALA A 94 -24.18 6.85 16.26
C ALA A 94 -24.84 8.06 15.57
N GLY A 95 -24.49 8.37 14.30
CA GLY A 95 -25.08 9.43 13.50
C GLY A 95 -24.62 10.85 13.84
N LYS A 96 -23.61 11.03 14.72
CA LYS A 96 -23.05 12.36 14.99
C LYS A 96 -22.02 12.76 13.95
N VAL A 97 -21.99 14.04 13.60
CA VAL A 97 -21.10 14.60 12.57
C VAL A 97 -20.05 15.51 13.22
N ALA A 98 -18.81 15.39 12.77
CA ALA A 98 -17.70 16.26 13.14
C ALA A 98 -16.98 16.77 11.89
N MET A 99 -16.68 18.07 11.83
CA MET A 99 -15.96 18.67 10.71
C MET A 99 -14.48 18.31 10.76
N ILE A 100 -13.90 18.06 9.60
CA ILE A 100 -12.46 17.85 9.42
C ILE A 100 -11.78 19.22 9.58
N LYS A 101 -10.78 19.27 10.44
CA LYS A 101 -9.96 20.47 10.66
C LYS A 101 -8.52 20.17 10.23
N SER A 102 -8.02 21.02 9.34
CA SER A 102 -6.62 21.03 8.93
C SER A 102 -5.76 21.73 9.99
N GLY A 103 -4.54 21.22 10.20
CA GLY A 103 -3.59 21.77 11.16
C GLY A 103 -2.31 20.91 11.13
N LYS A 104 -1.55 20.90 12.21
CA LYS A 104 -0.37 20.00 12.33
C LYS A 104 -0.74 18.52 12.04
N VAL A 105 -1.98 18.14 12.33
CA VAL A 105 -2.58 16.86 11.97
C VAL A 105 -3.99 17.13 11.49
N THR A 106 -4.33 16.70 10.26
CA THR A 106 -5.70 16.76 9.74
C THR A 106 -6.56 15.72 10.44
N GLN A 107 -7.64 16.14 11.10
CA GLN A 107 -8.48 15.27 11.90
C GLN A 107 -9.90 15.83 12.11
N ALA A 108 -10.85 14.93 12.33
CA ALA A 108 -12.16 15.27 12.89
C ALA A 108 -12.18 14.90 14.37
N ARG A 109 -12.73 15.78 15.21
CA ARG A 109 -12.92 15.54 16.66
C ARG A 109 -14.38 15.71 17.01
N PHE A 110 -14.99 14.68 17.55
CA PHE A 110 -16.35 14.71 18.08
C PHE A 110 -16.40 15.39 19.45
N LYS A 111 -17.50 16.06 19.75
CA LYS A 111 -17.69 16.75 21.02
C LYS A 111 -17.69 15.75 22.18
N SER A 112 -17.02 16.10 23.28
CA SER A 112 -16.93 15.26 24.47
C SER A 112 -18.31 14.99 25.08
N THR A 113 -19.19 15.99 25.13
CA THR A 113 -20.56 15.85 25.64
C THR A 113 -21.36 14.80 24.87
N GLU A 114 -21.27 14.81 23.54
CA GLU A 114 -21.95 13.83 22.68
C GLU A 114 -21.38 12.42 22.83
N CYS A 115 -20.04 12.30 22.94
CA CYS A 115 -19.37 11.02 23.10
C CYS A 115 -19.62 10.43 24.49
N ASN A 116 -19.65 11.25 25.55
CA ASN A 116 -19.85 10.79 26.91
C ASN A 116 -21.27 10.28 27.17
N ALA A 117 -22.27 10.86 26.49
CA ALA A 117 -23.66 10.39 26.52
C ALA A 117 -23.97 9.28 25.50
N CYS A 118 -23.00 8.83 24.71
CA CYS A 118 -23.23 7.88 23.63
C CYS A 118 -23.31 6.43 24.15
N PRO A 119 -24.35 5.66 23.80
CA PRO A 119 -24.47 4.25 24.20
C PRO A 119 -23.35 3.36 23.64
N LYS A 120 -22.70 3.78 22.54
CA LYS A 120 -21.57 3.08 21.91
C LYS A 120 -20.21 3.55 22.44
N LYS A 121 -20.14 4.35 23.52
CA LYS A 121 -18.89 4.92 24.04
C LYS A 121 -17.87 3.83 24.37
N ALA A 122 -18.29 2.78 25.07
CA ALA A 122 -17.41 1.70 25.52
C ALA A 122 -16.65 1.02 24.35
N ASP A 123 -17.35 0.78 23.22
CA ASP A 123 -16.78 0.17 22.04
C ASP A 123 -16.00 1.17 21.17
N CYS A 124 -16.26 2.46 21.33
CA CYS A 124 -15.74 3.51 20.46
C CYS A 124 -14.47 4.15 21.00
N THR A 125 -14.49 4.62 22.25
CA THR A 125 -13.35 5.36 22.81
C THR A 125 -13.34 5.34 24.35
N THR A 126 -12.15 5.21 24.90
CA THR A 126 -11.90 5.39 26.34
C THR A 126 -11.65 6.85 26.73
N SER A 127 -11.56 7.76 25.74
CA SER A 127 -11.22 9.16 25.98
C SER A 127 -12.43 9.99 26.37
N ASP A 128 -12.33 10.72 27.48
CA ASP A 128 -13.36 11.68 27.90
C ASP A 128 -13.36 12.97 27.09
N LYS A 129 -12.30 13.20 26.28
CA LYS A 129 -12.18 14.35 25.38
C LYS A 129 -12.85 14.13 24.02
N GLY A 130 -13.64 13.04 23.87
CA GLY A 130 -14.30 12.64 22.64
C GLY A 130 -13.39 11.89 21.66
N ARG A 131 -14.00 11.21 20.68
CA ARG A 131 -13.30 10.45 19.64
C ARG A 131 -12.62 11.39 18.66
N LYS A 132 -11.40 11.02 18.23
CA LYS A 132 -10.66 11.66 17.13
C LYS A 132 -10.49 10.68 15.99
N ILE A 133 -10.71 11.15 14.78
CA ILE A 133 -10.42 10.42 13.55
C ILE A 133 -9.38 11.21 12.76
N LYS A 134 -8.19 10.64 12.61
CA LYS A 134 -7.12 11.22 11.79
C LYS A 134 -7.43 10.95 10.32
N ILE A 135 -7.30 11.97 9.49
CA ILE A 135 -7.44 11.89 8.04
C ILE A 135 -6.05 11.83 7.43
N HIS A 136 -5.81 10.85 6.59
CA HIS A 136 -4.55 10.69 5.89
C HIS A 136 -4.49 11.64 4.69
N GLU A 137 -3.31 12.07 4.28
CA GLU A 137 -3.12 12.90 3.08
C GLU A 137 -3.69 12.22 1.84
N GLN A 138 -3.51 10.89 1.72
CA GLN A 138 -4.03 10.06 0.66
C GLN A 138 -5.35 9.35 1.03
N GLU A 139 -6.22 10.01 1.82
CA GLU A 139 -7.47 9.40 2.30
C GLU A 139 -8.38 8.96 1.15
N ALA A 140 -8.46 9.74 0.07
CA ALA A 140 -9.26 9.41 -1.10
C ALA A 140 -8.79 8.10 -1.75
N MET A 141 -7.48 7.93 -1.94
CA MET A 141 -6.89 6.69 -2.45
C MET A 141 -7.19 5.52 -1.51
N LEU A 142 -7.01 5.70 -0.21
CA LEU A 142 -7.26 4.65 0.79
C LEU A 142 -8.72 4.19 0.80
N GLN A 143 -9.67 5.12 0.68
CA GLN A 143 -11.11 4.78 0.57
C GLN A 143 -11.41 4.00 -0.72
N LYS A 144 -10.82 4.40 -1.85
CA LYS A 144 -10.97 3.68 -3.12
C LYS A 144 -10.43 2.26 -3.00
N LEU A 145 -9.23 2.09 -2.43
CA LEU A 145 -8.64 0.76 -2.18
C LEU A 145 -9.51 -0.08 -1.24
N GLN A 146 -10.05 0.51 -0.17
CA GLN A 146 -10.94 -0.19 0.77
C GLN A 146 -12.20 -0.71 0.08
N LYS A 147 -12.81 0.10 -0.79
CA LYS A 147 -13.96 -0.32 -1.61
C LYS A 147 -13.57 -1.41 -2.60
N HIS A 148 -12.42 -1.25 -3.29
CA HIS A 148 -11.94 -2.21 -4.28
C HIS A 148 -11.74 -3.62 -3.67
N VAL A 149 -11.06 -3.72 -2.54
CA VAL A 149 -10.77 -5.00 -1.86
C VAL A 149 -12.04 -5.77 -1.48
N SER A 150 -13.17 -5.09 -1.26
CA SER A 150 -14.45 -5.74 -0.94
C SER A 150 -15.17 -6.33 -2.17
N THR A 151 -14.74 -5.96 -3.39
CA THR A 151 -15.35 -6.41 -4.65
C THR A 151 -14.83 -7.79 -5.08
N SER A 152 -15.55 -8.42 -6.04
CA SER A 152 -15.09 -9.64 -6.71
C SER A 152 -13.80 -9.42 -7.48
N GLN A 153 -13.67 -8.26 -8.16
CA GLN A 153 -12.46 -7.88 -8.88
C GLN A 153 -11.27 -7.73 -7.94
N GLY A 154 -11.41 -7.01 -6.82
CA GLY A 154 -10.34 -6.86 -5.85
C GLY A 154 -9.87 -8.19 -5.24
N ARG A 155 -10.77 -9.17 -5.10
CA ARG A 155 -10.38 -10.54 -4.72
C ARG A 155 -9.63 -11.27 -5.83
N ALA A 156 -9.98 -11.02 -7.11
CA ALA A 156 -9.24 -11.57 -8.25
C ALA A 156 -7.83 -10.98 -8.33
N ASP A 157 -7.69 -9.67 -8.20
CA ASP A 157 -6.40 -8.97 -8.21
C ASP A 157 -5.49 -9.44 -7.07
N ALA A 158 -6.07 -9.68 -5.89
CA ALA A 158 -5.32 -10.23 -4.77
C ALA A 158 -4.76 -11.65 -5.07
N ARG A 159 -5.48 -12.47 -5.87
CA ARG A 159 -4.97 -13.77 -6.32
C ARG A 159 -3.86 -13.65 -7.36
N GLU A 160 -3.97 -12.69 -8.29
CA GLU A 160 -2.90 -12.43 -9.27
C GLU A 160 -1.58 -12.02 -8.59
N ARG A 161 -1.65 -11.30 -7.48
CA ARG A 161 -0.49 -10.92 -6.68
C ARG A 161 0.32 -12.14 -6.19
N VAL A 162 -0.32 -13.27 -5.93
CA VAL A 162 0.36 -14.50 -5.50
C VAL A 162 1.40 -14.95 -6.52
N LYS A 163 1.20 -14.72 -7.82
CA LYS A 163 2.18 -15.03 -8.86
C LYS A 163 3.48 -14.23 -8.70
N VAL A 164 3.37 -12.96 -8.32
CA VAL A 164 4.54 -12.10 -8.03
C VAL A 164 5.28 -12.58 -6.79
N GLU A 165 4.55 -12.98 -5.76
CA GLU A 165 5.14 -13.54 -4.53
C GLU A 165 5.93 -14.83 -4.81
N HIS A 166 5.45 -15.69 -5.71
CA HIS A 166 6.20 -16.88 -6.17
C HIS A 166 7.52 -16.52 -6.86
N SER A 167 7.54 -15.47 -7.69
CA SER A 167 8.76 -15.02 -8.35
C SER A 167 9.78 -14.46 -7.35
N LEU A 168 9.33 -13.69 -6.36
CA LEU A 168 10.17 -13.20 -5.26
C LEU A 168 10.71 -14.36 -4.39
N ALA A 169 9.86 -15.33 -4.07
CA ALA A 169 10.28 -16.53 -3.35
C ALA A 169 11.35 -17.32 -4.13
N SER A 170 11.24 -17.42 -5.45
CA SER A 170 12.24 -18.05 -6.31
C SER A 170 13.61 -17.36 -6.21
N ILE A 171 13.64 -16.00 -6.15
CA ILE A 171 14.87 -15.25 -5.91
C ILE A 171 15.47 -15.63 -4.54
N CYS A 172 14.66 -15.59 -3.49
CA CYS A 172 15.10 -15.93 -2.13
C CYS A 172 15.62 -17.38 -2.03
N ASN A 173 14.96 -18.32 -2.69
CA ASN A 173 15.39 -19.73 -2.71
C ASN A 173 16.74 -19.93 -3.41
N ARG A 174 17.01 -19.18 -4.48
CA ARG A 174 18.28 -19.26 -5.23
C ARG A 174 19.42 -18.52 -4.52
N LYS A 175 19.14 -17.34 -4.03
CA LYS A 175 20.13 -16.44 -3.42
C LYS A 175 20.37 -16.75 -1.95
N GLY A 176 19.37 -17.25 -1.25
CA GLY A 176 19.27 -17.30 0.20
C GLY A 176 18.73 -16.00 0.80
N PRO A 177 18.28 -16.04 2.07
CA PRO A 177 17.60 -14.91 2.72
C PRO A 177 18.56 -13.80 3.19
N ARG A 178 19.87 -14.02 3.10
CA ARG A 178 20.90 -13.08 3.60
C ARG A 178 21.73 -12.50 2.48
N ALA A 179 22.20 -11.26 2.67
CA ALA A 179 23.19 -10.66 1.82
C ALA A 179 24.51 -11.47 1.88
N ARG A 180 25.10 -11.75 0.71
CA ARG A 180 26.35 -12.54 0.62
C ARG A 180 27.59 -11.68 0.74
N TYR A 181 27.48 -10.41 0.40
CA TYR A 181 28.61 -9.49 0.30
C TYR A 181 28.45 -8.30 1.24
N ARG A 182 29.57 -7.66 1.59
CA ARG A 182 29.53 -6.37 2.26
C ARG A 182 29.30 -5.26 1.24
N GLY A 183 28.47 -4.28 1.60
CA GLY A 183 28.15 -3.12 0.78
C GLY A 183 27.08 -3.39 -0.28
N LEU A 184 26.59 -2.32 -0.89
CA LEU A 184 25.41 -2.36 -1.79
C LEU A 184 25.78 -2.91 -3.16
N ARG A 185 26.88 -2.46 -3.76
CA ARG A 185 27.24 -2.76 -5.16
C ARG A 185 27.31 -4.24 -5.49
N LEU A 186 28.02 -5.03 -4.69
CA LEU A 186 28.16 -6.47 -4.93
C LEU A 186 26.86 -7.23 -4.68
N ASN A 187 26.07 -6.81 -3.69
CA ASN A 187 24.77 -7.40 -3.43
C ASN A 187 23.76 -7.03 -4.54
N GLU A 188 23.82 -5.83 -5.12
CA GLU A 188 22.99 -5.45 -6.26
C GLU A 188 23.36 -6.25 -7.52
N TYR A 189 24.65 -6.45 -7.77
CA TYR A 189 25.12 -7.32 -8.86
C TYR A 189 24.59 -8.76 -8.69
N ASP A 190 24.73 -9.34 -7.48
CA ASP A 190 24.25 -10.68 -7.17
C ASP A 190 22.73 -10.81 -7.33
N LEU A 191 21.98 -9.80 -6.91
CA LEU A 191 20.53 -9.74 -7.08
C LEU A 191 20.12 -9.64 -8.56
N ASN A 192 20.78 -8.77 -9.33
CA ASN A 192 20.53 -8.62 -10.78
C ASN A 192 20.81 -9.91 -11.53
N ARG A 193 21.92 -10.57 -11.23
CA ARG A 193 22.28 -11.88 -11.80
C ARG A 193 21.20 -12.93 -11.48
N THR A 194 20.76 -12.99 -10.24
CA THR A 194 19.72 -13.93 -9.82
C THR A 194 18.38 -13.63 -10.51
N ALA A 195 18.03 -12.37 -10.65
CA ALA A 195 16.82 -11.93 -11.40
C ALA A 195 16.90 -12.36 -12.87
N ALA A 196 18.03 -12.16 -13.52
CA ALA A 196 18.24 -12.57 -14.92
C ALA A 196 18.08 -14.10 -15.08
N ILE A 197 18.68 -14.91 -14.21
CA ILE A 197 18.51 -16.36 -14.24
C ILE A 197 17.04 -16.74 -14.02
N THR A 198 16.35 -16.07 -13.09
CA THR A 198 14.91 -16.30 -12.85
C THR A 198 14.08 -15.99 -14.08
N ASN A 199 14.36 -14.88 -14.76
CA ASN A 199 13.68 -14.50 -16.02
C ASN A 199 13.92 -15.52 -17.14
N LEU A 200 15.13 -16.07 -17.26
CA LEU A 200 15.43 -17.13 -18.24
C LEU A 200 14.57 -18.38 -17.96
N HIS A 201 14.45 -18.80 -16.70
CA HIS A 201 13.59 -19.93 -16.36
C HIS A 201 12.11 -19.67 -16.66
N ILE A 202 11.62 -18.43 -16.39
CA ILE A 202 10.25 -18.04 -16.75
C ILE A 202 10.07 -18.15 -18.27
N ALA A 203 11.00 -17.61 -19.04
CA ALA A 203 10.93 -17.65 -20.52
C ALA A 203 10.94 -19.09 -21.06
N MET A 204 11.80 -19.95 -20.51
CA MET A 204 11.86 -21.36 -20.89
C MET A 204 10.54 -22.10 -20.58
N SER A 205 9.93 -21.83 -19.41
CA SER A 205 8.66 -22.46 -19.02
C SER A 205 7.46 -22.02 -19.87
N LEU A 206 7.58 -20.88 -20.57
CA LEU A 206 6.53 -20.36 -21.48
C LEU A 206 6.72 -20.85 -22.92
N ALA A 207 7.90 -21.35 -23.26
CA ALA A 207 8.24 -21.89 -24.58
C ALA A 207 8.02 -23.42 -24.68
N ALA A 208 7.83 -24.08 -23.55
CA ALA A 208 7.53 -25.51 -23.45
C ALA A 208 6.03 -25.79 -23.44
#